data_b43985a4ba3ad304e52088548ffe7167
#
_entry.id   b43985a4ba3ad304e52088548ffe7167
#
_cell.length_a   1.000
_cell.length_b   1.000
_cell.length_c   1.000
_cell.angle_alpha   90.00
_cell.angle_beta   90.00
_cell.angle_gamma   90.00
#
_symmetry.space_group_name_H-M   'P 1'
#
loop_
_entity.id
_entity.type
_entity.pdbx_description
1 polymer ?
#
loop_
_entity_poly.entity_id
_entity_poly.type
_entity_poly.pdbx_seq_one_letter_code
_entity_poly.pdbx_strand_id
1 'polypeptide(L)'
;MERNDFDIECFPNEIITILYAFNGTGKTTLLKLIDAVSKNDAIALGSFLFKRVELIFDNGKNIAVEKNIPNDKEYNYYIDGKLSVEPEEIEKLKKGFKVTTIFANKDYNRNTSFPKKTNLYENKEELADDTFIATVNPIITLRRYILNMLNEPEQRTKIEQLKNIINENFPMTFKHLEIENNHLLAVPDPEYKEIDSSLELDVLSSGEQKLILMFYDLLFKANSNSIVLLDEPESSLHLDWQRNLLSSVMKICEDKELQVIVATHSPAIVEEYYCLQVPMISARYKK
;
A
#
# COMPACT_ATOMS: atom_id res chain seq x y z
N MET A 1 28.88 3.88 12.54
CA MET A 1 27.69 3.82 11.69
C MET A 1 27.58 5.13 10.96
N GLU A 2 27.65 5.09 9.66
CA GLU A 2 27.73 6.30 8.83
C GLU A 2 26.31 6.82 8.58
N ARG A 3 26.14 8.15 8.71
CA ARG A 3 24.87 8.82 8.47
C ARG A 3 24.50 8.78 6.99
N ASN A 4 23.31 8.33 6.67
CA ASN A 4 22.68 8.61 5.38
C ASN A 4 21.68 9.75 5.63
N ASP A 5 22.00 10.92 5.10
CA ASP A 5 21.07 12.04 5.05
C ASP A 5 20.37 11.98 3.69
N PHE A 6 19.05 11.89 3.70
CA PHE A 6 18.21 11.93 2.50
C PHE A 6 17.39 13.21 2.54
N ASP A 7 17.41 13.93 1.44
CA ASP A 7 16.51 15.03 1.15
C ASP A 7 15.72 14.62 -0.10
N ILE A 8 14.43 14.37 0.08
CA ILE A 8 13.56 13.84 -0.96
C ILE A 8 12.43 14.82 -1.16
N GLU A 9 12.44 15.45 -2.34
CA GLU A 9 11.38 16.32 -2.79
C GLU A 9 10.41 15.51 -3.67
N CYS A 10 9.16 15.40 -3.23
CA CYS A 10 8.10 14.81 -4.03
C CYS A 10 7.65 15.81 -5.10
N PHE A 11 7.20 15.33 -6.24
CA PHE A 11 6.71 16.18 -7.32
C PHE A 11 5.32 16.73 -6.98
N PRO A 12 5.16 18.04 -6.67
CA PRO A 12 3.92 18.57 -6.12
C PRO A 12 2.74 18.57 -7.12
N ASN A 13 3.05 18.57 -8.43
CA ASN A 13 2.04 18.58 -9.50
C ASN A 13 1.83 17.21 -10.13
N GLU A 14 2.48 16.18 -9.61
CA GLU A 14 2.42 14.82 -10.14
C GLU A 14 1.80 13.88 -9.11
N ILE A 15 1.07 12.90 -9.60
CA ILE A 15 0.41 11.92 -8.74
C ILE A 15 1.43 10.96 -8.13
N ILE A 16 2.50 10.64 -8.86
CA ILE A 16 3.49 9.63 -8.47
C ILE A 16 4.87 10.25 -8.29
N THR A 17 5.54 9.84 -7.21
CA THR A 17 6.97 10.03 -6.98
C THR A 17 7.63 8.66 -6.87
N ILE A 18 8.67 8.41 -7.67
CA ILE A 18 9.35 7.11 -7.71
C ILE A 18 10.69 7.19 -7.00
N LEU A 19 10.85 6.47 -5.91
CA LEU A 19 12.12 6.28 -5.22
C LEU A 19 12.85 5.10 -5.86
N TYR A 20 13.70 5.41 -6.85
CA TYR A 20 14.48 4.39 -7.56
C TYR A 20 15.89 4.30 -7.00
N ALA A 21 16.27 3.13 -6.53
CA ALA A 21 17.62 2.86 -6.02
C ALA A 21 17.90 1.36 -5.90
N PHE A 22 19.17 0.99 -5.77
CA PHE A 22 19.59 -0.39 -5.53
C PHE A 22 19.03 -0.97 -4.23
N ASN A 23 19.04 -2.30 -4.12
CA ASN A 23 18.67 -2.99 -2.88
C ASN A 23 19.60 -2.57 -1.74
N GLY A 24 19.06 -2.49 -0.53
CA GLY A 24 19.82 -2.10 0.66
C GLY A 24 20.06 -0.59 0.84
N THR A 25 19.56 0.28 -0.05
CA THR A 25 19.70 1.75 0.08
C THR A 25 18.81 2.37 1.15
N GLY A 26 17.84 1.63 1.69
CA GLY A 26 16.94 2.10 2.73
C GLY A 26 15.57 2.57 2.25
N LYS A 27 15.15 2.27 1.01
CA LYS A 27 13.82 2.62 0.47
C LYS A 27 12.68 2.21 1.39
N THR A 28 12.61 0.90 1.69
CA THR A 28 11.62 0.33 2.61
C THR A 28 11.66 0.98 4.00
N THR A 29 12.87 1.25 4.50
CA THR A 29 13.06 1.92 5.80
C THR A 29 12.49 3.33 5.77
N LEU A 30 12.71 4.08 4.68
CA LEU A 30 12.16 5.41 4.51
C LEU A 30 10.63 5.39 4.46
N LEU A 31 10.02 4.50 3.67
CA LEU A 31 8.56 4.39 3.61
C LEU A 31 7.98 4.02 4.99
N LYS A 32 8.60 3.08 5.70
CA LYS A 32 8.18 2.71 7.06
C LYS A 32 8.35 3.86 8.06
N LEU A 33 9.37 4.70 7.90
CA LEU A 33 9.53 5.91 8.73
C LEU A 33 8.45 6.94 8.45
N ILE A 34 8.11 7.20 7.17
CA ILE A 34 7.01 8.09 6.79
C ILE A 34 5.69 7.60 7.41
N ASP A 35 5.42 6.31 7.29
CA ASP A 35 4.22 5.68 7.88
C ASP A 35 4.21 5.84 9.41
N ALA A 36 5.32 5.54 10.08
CA ALA A 36 5.45 5.63 11.53
C ALA A 36 5.30 7.07 12.05
N VAL A 37 5.89 8.05 11.36
CA VAL A 37 5.74 9.47 11.68
C VAL A 37 4.29 9.92 11.52
N SER A 38 3.65 9.55 10.40
CA SER A 38 2.26 9.93 10.12
C SER A 38 1.27 9.38 11.14
N LYS A 39 1.54 8.18 11.67
CA LYS A 39 0.70 7.48 12.65
C LYS A 39 1.09 7.77 14.10
N ASN A 40 2.22 8.46 14.34
CA ASN A 40 2.87 8.58 15.64
C ASN A 40 3.00 7.19 16.32
N ASP A 41 3.48 6.20 15.55
CA ASP A 41 3.68 4.84 16.05
C ASP A 41 4.95 4.76 16.88
N ALA A 42 4.79 4.85 18.21
CA ALA A 42 5.89 4.85 19.16
C ALA A 42 6.77 3.59 19.08
N ILE A 43 6.16 2.43 18.82
CA ILE A 43 6.89 1.16 18.74
C ILE A 43 7.75 1.13 17.47
N ALA A 44 7.17 1.51 16.34
CA ALA A 44 7.89 1.57 15.07
C ALA A 44 8.98 2.64 15.12
N LEU A 45 8.69 3.86 15.58
CA LEU A 45 9.65 4.95 15.72
C LEU A 45 10.82 4.56 16.66
N GLY A 46 10.53 3.86 17.76
CA GLY A 46 11.55 3.34 18.67
C GLY A 46 12.49 2.31 18.04
N SER A 47 12.03 1.58 17.01
CA SER A 47 12.82 0.53 16.36
C SER A 47 13.81 1.03 15.30
N PHE A 48 13.63 2.25 14.76
CA PHE A 48 14.47 2.81 13.71
C PHE A 48 15.64 3.60 14.26
N LEU A 49 16.78 3.53 13.57
CA LEU A 49 17.97 4.31 13.85
C LEU A 49 17.94 5.59 13.02
N PHE A 50 17.53 6.71 13.64
CA PHE A 50 17.55 8.04 13.01
C PHE A 50 17.82 9.13 14.06
N LYS A 51 18.25 10.29 13.61
CA LYS A 51 18.36 11.48 14.45
C LYS A 51 17.15 12.38 14.32
N ARG A 52 16.76 12.68 13.06
CA ARG A 52 15.60 13.53 12.75
C ARG A 52 14.96 13.05 11.47
N VAL A 53 13.65 13.01 11.44
CA VAL A 53 12.80 12.82 10.23
C VAL A 53 11.84 13.99 10.21
N GLU A 54 11.72 14.64 9.05
CA GLU A 54 10.81 15.75 8.86
C GLU A 54 10.01 15.55 7.57
N LEU A 55 8.70 15.72 7.66
CA LEU A 55 7.75 15.71 6.55
C LEU A 55 7.27 17.15 6.38
N ILE A 56 7.50 17.72 5.21
CA ILE A 56 7.08 19.08 4.85
C ILE A 56 6.00 18.97 3.77
N PHE A 57 4.90 19.67 3.97
CA PHE A 57 3.74 19.67 3.08
C PHE A 57 3.67 20.95 2.26
N ASP A 58 3.04 20.90 1.09
CA ASP A 58 2.89 22.02 0.16
C ASP A 58 2.19 23.24 0.80
N ASN A 59 1.33 23.00 1.79
CA ASN A 59 0.67 24.06 2.54
C ASN A 59 1.56 24.74 3.60
N GLY A 60 2.86 24.42 3.63
CA GLY A 60 3.86 24.95 4.56
C GLY A 60 3.85 24.33 5.95
N LYS A 61 2.94 23.41 6.23
CA LYS A 61 2.95 22.66 7.50
C LYS A 61 4.08 21.64 7.50
N ASN A 62 4.61 21.35 8.69
CA ASN A 62 5.59 20.29 8.84
C ASN A 62 5.34 19.43 10.08
N ILE A 63 5.79 18.20 9.99
CA ILE A 63 5.83 17.24 11.09
C ILE A 63 7.25 16.74 11.20
N ALA A 64 7.87 16.85 12.38
CA ALA A 64 9.19 16.29 12.60
C ALA A 64 9.24 15.43 13.87
N VAL A 65 10.07 14.40 13.81
CA VAL A 65 10.41 13.54 14.95
C VAL A 65 11.92 13.57 15.12
N GLU A 66 12.37 13.88 16.32
CA GLU A 66 13.79 13.99 16.65
C GLU A 66 14.14 13.14 17.86
N LYS A 67 15.26 12.44 17.78
CA LYS A 67 15.86 11.67 18.87
C LYS A 67 17.15 12.34 19.34
N ASN A 68 17.36 12.39 20.64
CA ASN A 68 18.60 12.90 21.22
C ASN A 68 19.79 12.01 20.80
N ILE A 69 19.60 10.71 20.87
CA ILE A 69 20.55 9.69 20.40
C ILE A 69 19.82 8.82 19.37
N PRO A 70 20.42 8.50 18.20
CA PRO A 70 19.73 7.77 17.13
C PRO A 70 19.13 6.40 17.53
N ASN A 71 19.69 5.77 18.55
CA ASN A 71 19.21 4.48 19.08
C ASN A 71 18.27 4.63 20.28
N ASP A 72 17.89 5.84 20.62
CA ASP A 72 16.97 6.10 21.73
C ASP A 72 15.57 5.64 21.37
N LYS A 73 14.82 5.17 22.37
CA LYS A 73 13.39 4.87 22.22
C LYS A 73 12.55 6.12 22.46
N GLU A 74 13.09 7.09 23.17
CA GLU A 74 12.45 8.38 23.41
C GLU A 74 12.69 9.33 22.25
N TYR A 75 11.67 10.07 21.88
CA TYR A 75 11.70 11.05 20.80
C TYR A 75 10.80 12.25 21.12
N ASN A 76 11.15 13.37 20.52
CA ASN A 76 10.35 14.59 20.54
C ASN A 76 9.55 14.69 19.23
N TYR A 77 8.29 15.07 19.33
CA TYR A 77 7.40 15.26 18.19
C TYR A 77 7.14 16.76 18.01
N TYR A 78 7.37 17.27 16.81
CA TYR A 78 7.21 18.68 16.47
C TYR A 78 6.16 18.87 15.41
N ILE A 79 5.35 19.91 15.57
CA ILE A 79 4.34 20.34 14.61
C ILE A 79 4.60 21.81 14.29
N ASP A 80 4.78 22.13 13.01
CA ASP A 80 5.09 23.48 12.53
C ASP A 80 6.25 24.11 13.37
N GLY A 81 7.28 23.30 13.65
CA GLY A 81 8.47 23.68 14.40
C GLY A 81 8.28 23.80 15.91
N LYS A 82 7.07 23.59 16.44
CA LYS A 82 6.79 23.62 17.88
C LYS A 82 6.77 22.22 18.46
N LEU A 83 7.40 22.06 19.64
CA LEU A 83 7.34 20.80 20.38
C LEU A 83 5.88 20.52 20.76
N SER A 84 5.33 19.41 20.28
CA SER A 84 3.98 18.97 20.62
C SER A 84 4.06 17.96 21.75
N VAL A 85 3.49 18.31 22.89
CA VAL A 85 3.42 17.47 24.10
C VAL A 85 2.00 16.91 24.27
N GLU A 86 1.02 17.52 23.57
CA GLU A 86 -0.39 17.21 23.74
C GLU A 86 -0.85 16.15 22.73
N PRO A 87 -1.32 14.98 23.20
CA PRO A 87 -1.85 13.92 22.33
C PRO A 87 -2.97 14.40 21.39
N GLU A 88 -3.76 15.39 21.81
CA GLU A 88 -4.87 15.95 21.04
C GLU A 88 -4.42 16.72 19.79
N GLU A 89 -3.28 17.41 19.85
CA GLU A 89 -2.70 18.12 18.69
C GLU A 89 -2.22 17.12 17.64
N ILE A 90 -1.59 16.05 18.08
CA ILE A 90 -1.13 14.96 17.21
C ILE A 90 -2.33 14.26 16.54
N GLU A 91 -3.41 14.03 17.30
CA GLU A 91 -4.64 13.43 16.73
C GLU A 91 -5.35 14.34 15.74
N LYS A 92 -5.35 15.66 15.92
CA LYS A 92 -5.89 16.60 14.94
C LYS A 92 -5.12 16.57 13.62
N LEU A 93 -3.79 16.45 13.70
CA LEU A 93 -2.95 16.31 12.51
C LEU A 93 -3.19 15.02 11.77
N LYS A 94 -3.29 13.89 12.48
CA LYS A 94 -3.61 12.59 11.88
C LYS A 94 -4.92 12.61 11.09
N LYS A 95 -5.90 13.42 11.51
CA LYS A 95 -7.16 13.60 10.77
C LYS A 95 -6.98 14.38 9.47
N GLY A 96 -6.00 15.28 9.41
CA GLY A 96 -5.70 16.09 8.22
C GLY A 96 -4.66 15.47 7.28
N PHE A 97 -3.93 14.45 7.75
CA PHE A 97 -2.87 13.79 7.00
C PHE A 97 -3.04 12.28 7.08
N LYS A 98 -3.52 11.69 6.01
CA LYS A 98 -3.79 10.26 5.93
C LYS A 98 -2.74 9.58 5.07
N VAL A 99 -2.10 8.55 5.59
CA VAL A 99 -1.17 7.70 4.86
C VAL A 99 -1.72 6.28 4.83
N THR A 100 -1.78 5.72 3.64
CA THR A 100 -2.10 4.30 3.40
C THR A 100 -0.83 3.62 2.91
N THR A 101 -0.33 2.64 3.65
CA THR A 101 0.88 1.91 3.28
C THR A 101 0.52 0.52 2.78
N ILE A 102 0.99 0.19 1.58
CA ILE A 102 0.80 -1.09 0.93
C ILE A 102 2.18 -1.71 0.72
N PHE A 103 2.55 -2.67 1.57
CA PHE A 103 3.80 -3.40 1.45
C PHE A 103 3.63 -4.64 0.58
N ALA A 104 4.47 -4.75 -0.44
CA ALA A 104 4.43 -5.85 -1.38
C ALA A 104 5.02 -7.16 -0.85
N ASN A 105 5.84 -7.11 0.19
CA ASN A 105 6.54 -8.27 0.75
C ASN A 105 6.03 -8.65 2.13
N LYS A 106 6.17 -9.93 2.49
CA LYS A 106 5.95 -10.67 3.75
C LYS A 106 5.19 -10.01 4.93
N ASP A 107 5.17 -8.68 5.01
CA ASP A 107 4.44 -7.92 6.03
C ASP A 107 2.95 -7.71 5.68
N TYR A 108 2.51 -8.15 4.49
CA TYR A 108 1.10 -8.13 4.11
C TYR A 108 0.22 -8.85 5.15
N ASN A 109 0.78 -9.91 5.76
CA ASN A 109 0.10 -10.68 6.79
C ASN A 109 -0.05 -9.95 8.15
N ARG A 110 0.72 -8.87 8.39
CA ARG A 110 0.72 -8.18 9.70
C ARG A 110 -0.11 -6.90 9.71
N ASN A 111 -0.29 -6.24 8.56
CA ASN A 111 -0.90 -4.91 8.47
C ASN A 111 -2.27 -4.88 7.79
N THR A 112 -2.82 -6.00 7.35
CA THR A 112 -4.19 -6.06 6.83
C THR A 112 -5.19 -5.95 7.98
N SER A 113 -5.41 -4.73 8.46
CA SER A 113 -6.55 -4.46 9.35
C SER A 113 -7.83 -4.45 8.51
N PHE A 114 -8.40 -5.62 8.28
CA PHE A 114 -9.79 -5.68 7.86
C PHE A 114 -10.66 -5.05 8.96
N PRO A 115 -11.72 -4.30 8.61
CA PRO A 115 -12.55 -3.63 9.58
C PRO A 115 -13.05 -4.63 10.64
N LYS A 116 -12.73 -4.39 11.91
CA LYS A 116 -13.09 -5.27 13.03
C LYS A 116 -14.58 -5.26 13.38
N LYS A 117 -15.44 -4.54 12.64
CA LYS A 117 -16.85 -4.39 12.95
C LYS A 117 -17.73 -4.53 11.71
N THR A 118 -18.14 -5.74 11.46
CA THR A 118 -19.50 -6.01 11.05
C THR A 118 -20.00 -7.12 11.99
N ASN A 119 -21.11 -6.87 12.67
CA ASN A 119 -21.82 -7.86 13.52
C ASN A 119 -22.46 -8.94 12.63
N LEU A 120 -21.64 -9.68 11.88
CA LEU A 120 -22.12 -10.62 10.86
C LEU A 120 -22.08 -12.08 11.31
N TYR A 121 -21.61 -12.35 12.54
CA TYR A 121 -21.56 -13.71 13.04
C TYR A 121 -22.27 -13.84 14.38
N GLU A 122 -23.41 -14.52 14.38
CA GLU A 122 -24.11 -14.95 15.61
C GLU A 122 -23.46 -16.17 16.27
N ASN A 123 -22.47 -16.83 15.65
CA ASN A 123 -21.81 -18.04 16.16
C ASN A 123 -20.36 -17.78 16.56
N LYS A 124 -20.08 -17.86 17.87
CA LYS A 124 -18.76 -17.61 18.48
C LYS A 124 -17.68 -18.65 18.13
N GLU A 125 -18.02 -19.83 17.65
CA GLU A 125 -17.07 -20.90 17.32
C GLU A 125 -16.37 -20.68 15.96
N GLU A 126 -17.02 -20.04 14.98
CA GLU A 126 -16.42 -19.71 13.69
C GLU A 126 -15.42 -18.54 13.76
N LEU A 127 -15.54 -17.66 14.76
CA LEU A 127 -14.68 -16.48 14.92
C LEU A 127 -13.23 -16.80 15.28
N ALA A 128 -12.94 -17.90 15.95
CA ALA A 128 -11.59 -18.30 16.36
C ALA A 128 -10.77 -18.79 15.15
N ASP A 129 -11.39 -19.58 14.28
CA ASP A 129 -10.76 -20.08 13.04
C ASP A 129 -10.55 -18.95 12.03
N ASP A 130 -11.50 -18.02 11.91
CA ASP A 130 -11.42 -16.89 10.99
C ASP A 130 -10.31 -15.91 11.33
N THR A 131 -10.08 -15.66 12.62
CA THR A 131 -8.98 -14.79 13.07
C THR A 131 -7.62 -15.40 12.76
N PHE A 132 -7.48 -16.71 12.90
CA PHE A 132 -6.26 -17.44 12.58
C PHE A 132 -6.02 -17.48 11.07
N ILE A 133 -7.03 -17.78 10.26
CA ILE A 133 -6.94 -17.81 8.79
C ILE A 133 -6.58 -16.42 8.22
N ALA A 134 -7.23 -15.35 8.73
CA ALA A 134 -6.92 -13.98 8.32
C ALA A 134 -5.48 -13.57 8.61
N THR A 135 -4.88 -14.14 9.66
CA THR A 135 -3.47 -13.87 10.01
C THR A 135 -2.50 -14.62 9.09
N VAL A 136 -2.95 -15.75 8.51
CA VAL A 136 -2.12 -16.64 7.68
C VAL A 136 -2.25 -16.35 6.19
N ASN A 137 -3.46 -16.03 5.71
CA ASN A 137 -3.72 -15.78 4.28
C ASN A 137 -4.76 -14.66 4.06
N PRO A 138 -4.30 -13.43 3.76
CA PRO A 138 -5.19 -12.28 3.58
C PRO A 138 -6.16 -12.42 2.40
N ILE A 139 -5.83 -13.22 1.38
CA ILE A 139 -6.73 -13.41 0.22
C ILE A 139 -7.98 -14.20 0.59
N ILE A 140 -7.90 -15.15 1.51
CA ILE A 140 -9.05 -15.89 2.03
C ILE A 140 -10.01 -14.94 2.75
N THR A 141 -9.46 -14.04 3.55
CA THR A 141 -10.24 -13.02 4.24
C THR A 141 -10.90 -12.07 3.23
N LEU A 142 -10.16 -11.59 2.23
CA LEU A 142 -10.70 -10.74 1.19
C LEU A 142 -11.87 -11.42 0.46
N ARG A 143 -11.74 -12.69 0.08
CA ARG A 143 -12.81 -13.47 -0.56
C ARG A 143 -14.12 -13.43 0.23
N ARG A 144 -14.05 -13.61 1.55
CA ARG A 144 -15.24 -13.55 2.43
C ARG A 144 -15.83 -12.14 2.52
N TYR A 145 -15.00 -11.10 2.54
CA TYR A 145 -15.49 -9.72 2.52
C TYR A 145 -16.20 -9.38 1.22
N ILE A 146 -15.67 -9.82 0.08
CA ILE A 146 -16.27 -9.58 -1.24
C ILE A 146 -17.70 -10.13 -1.32
N LEU A 147 -17.97 -11.31 -0.75
CA LEU A 147 -19.33 -11.87 -0.69
C LEU A 147 -20.37 -10.90 -0.09
N ASN A 148 -19.99 -10.24 0.99
CA ASN A 148 -20.87 -9.28 1.65
C ASN A 148 -20.97 -7.96 0.89
N MET A 149 -19.86 -7.49 0.34
CA MET A 149 -19.77 -6.24 -0.43
C MET A 149 -20.59 -6.29 -1.72
N LEU A 150 -20.69 -7.43 -2.37
CA LEU A 150 -21.45 -7.60 -3.62
C LEU A 150 -22.96 -7.41 -3.44
N ASN A 151 -23.47 -7.46 -2.22
CA ASN A 151 -24.87 -7.16 -1.92
C ASN A 151 -25.15 -5.65 -1.82
N GLU A 152 -24.11 -4.80 -1.70
CA GLU A 152 -24.24 -3.35 -1.60
C GLU A 152 -23.89 -2.70 -2.95
N PRO A 153 -24.78 -1.90 -3.59
CA PRO A 153 -24.57 -1.38 -4.94
C PRO A 153 -23.27 -0.57 -5.10
N GLU A 154 -22.93 0.29 -4.14
CA GLU A 154 -21.70 1.09 -4.19
C GLU A 154 -20.44 0.22 -4.09
N GLN A 155 -20.46 -0.76 -3.20
CA GLN A 155 -19.33 -1.68 -3.04
C GLN A 155 -19.18 -2.61 -4.25
N ARG A 156 -20.31 -3.06 -4.80
CA ARG A 156 -20.34 -3.86 -6.03
C ARG A 156 -19.67 -3.12 -7.19
N THR A 157 -19.93 -1.83 -7.36
CA THR A 157 -19.29 -1.01 -8.39
C THR A 157 -17.77 -1.00 -8.25
N LYS A 158 -17.23 -0.90 -7.04
CA LYS A 158 -15.80 -0.97 -6.78
C LYS A 158 -15.21 -2.36 -7.05
N ILE A 159 -15.95 -3.43 -6.77
CA ILE A 159 -15.52 -4.81 -7.11
C ILE A 159 -15.51 -5.00 -8.63
N GLU A 160 -16.51 -4.49 -9.36
CA GLU A 160 -16.49 -4.48 -10.83
C GLU A 160 -15.29 -3.69 -11.38
N GLN A 161 -14.98 -2.54 -10.79
CA GLN A 161 -13.79 -1.76 -11.14
C GLN A 161 -12.50 -2.56 -10.90
N LEU A 162 -12.37 -3.23 -9.75
CA LEU A 162 -11.24 -4.13 -9.45
C LEU A 162 -11.10 -5.22 -10.52
N LYS A 163 -12.19 -5.93 -10.82
CA LYS A 163 -12.26 -6.97 -11.84
C LYS A 163 -11.77 -6.45 -13.20
N ASN A 164 -12.31 -5.31 -13.63
CA ASN A 164 -11.98 -4.73 -14.92
C ASN A 164 -10.50 -4.30 -15.00
N ILE A 165 -9.96 -3.67 -13.97
CA ILE A 165 -8.53 -3.30 -13.92
C ILE A 165 -7.64 -4.53 -14.09
N ILE A 166 -7.95 -5.62 -13.38
CA ILE A 166 -7.15 -6.85 -13.45
C ILE A 166 -7.26 -7.47 -14.84
N ASN A 167 -8.47 -7.64 -15.37
CA ASN A 167 -8.69 -8.30 -16.66
C ASN A 167 -8.08 -7.52 -17.83
N GLU A 168 -8.17 -6.19 -17.82
CA GLU A 168 -7.69 -5.35 -18.92
C GLU A 168 -6.17 -5.17 -18.92
N ASN A 169 -5.54 -5.05 -17.75
CA ASN A 169 -4.14 -4.65 -17.66
C ASN A 169 -3.20 -5.77 -17.20
N PHE A 170 -3.74 -6.85 -16.61
CA PHE A 170 -2.97 -7.95 -16.04
C PHE A 170 -3.56 -9.31 -16.48
N PRO A 171 -3.57 -9.61 -17.79
CA PRO A 171 -4.20 -10.82 -18.30
C PRO A 171 -3.59 -12.07 -17.63
N MET A 172 -4.45 -12.89 -17.07
CA MET A 172 -4.09 -14.18 -16.48
C MET A 172 -4.00 -15.24 -17.57
N THR A 173 -3.19 -16.26 -17.37
CA THR A 173 -3.05 -17.35 -18.33
C THR A 173 -4.31 -18.22 -18.32
N PHE A 174 -5.01 -18.30 -19.46
CA PHE A 174 -6.20 -19.14 -19.72
C PHE A 174 -7.41 -18.85 -18.84
N LYS A 175 -7.44 -17.72 -18.12
CA LYS A 175 -8.54 -17.36 -17.23
C LYS A 175 -8.66 -15.85 -17.03
N HIS A 176 -9.81 -15.40 -16.57
CA HIS A 176 -10.09 -14.01 -16.19
C HIS A 176 -10.96 -13.97 -14.93
N LEU A 177 -11.03 -12.81 -14.29
CA LEU A 177 -11.90 -12.61 -13.12
C LEU A 177 -13.34 -12.39 -13.58
N GLU A 178 -14.30 -13.05 -12.92
CA GLU A 178 -15.73 -12.85 -13.13
C GLU A 178 -16.50 -12.86 -11.81
N ILE A 179 -17.67 -12.22 -11.78
CA ILE A 179 -18.56 -12.23 -10.62
C ILE A 179 -19.70 -13.19 -10.89
N GLU A 180 -19.67 -14.34 -10.27
CA GLU A 180 -20.68 -15.38 -10.37
C GLU A 180 -21.29 -15.68 -9.00
N ASN A 181 -22.62 -15.70 -8.90
CA ASN A 181 -23.36 -16.04 -7.67
C ASN A 181 -22.86 -15.26 -6.42
N ASN A 182 -22.56 -13.98 -6.56
CA ASN A 182 -21.95 -13.11 -5.54
C ASN A 182 -20.54 -13.54 -5.09
N HIS A 183 -19.80 -14.29 -5.90
CA HIS A 183 -18.39 -14.58 -5.70
C HIS A 183 -17.55 -13.89 -6.78
N LEU A 184 -16.38 -13.39 -6.42
CA LEU A 184 -15.35 -13.02 -7.37
C LEU A 184 -14.47 -14.26 -7.59
N LEU A 185 -14.51 -14.81 -8.80
CA LEU A 185 -13.85 -16.06 -9.17
C LEU A 185 -12.93 -15.82 -10.37
N ALA A 186 -11.93 -16.68 -10.53
CA ALA A 186 -11.19 -16.79 -11.78
C ALA A 186 -11.83 -17.91 -12.62
N VAL A 187 -12.41 -17.53 -13.76
CA VAL A 187 -13.08 -18.45 -14.67
C VAL A 187 -12.22 -18.71 -15.91
N PRO A 188 -12.27 -19.92 -16.48
CA PRO A 188 -11.56 -20.23 -17.74
C PRO A 188 -12.00 -19.32 -18.88
N ASP A 189 -11.07 -18.91 -19.72
CA ASP A 189 -11.38 -18.17 -20.93
C ASP A 189 -12.26 -19.01 -21.89
N PRO A 190 -13.11 -18.39 -22.71
CA PRO A 190 -14.07 -19.09 -23.56
C PRO A 190 -13.47 -20.17 -24.48
N GLU A 191 -12.18 -20.05 -24.82
CA GLU A 191 -11.45 -21.00 -25.65
C GLU A 191 -11.04 -22.28 -24.90
N TYR A 192 -11.06 -22.23 -23.54
CA TYR A 192 -10.62 -23.32 -22.64
C TYR A 192 -11.75 -23.87 -21.77
N LYS A 193 -12.99 -23.75 -22.22
CA LYS A 193 -14.22 -24.19 -21.50
C LYS A 193 -14.28 -25.67 -21.15
N GLU A 194 -13.39 -26.50 -21.68
CA GLU A 194 -13.27 -27.91 -21.28
C GLU A 194 -12.76 -28.07 -19.83
N ILE A 195 -12.19 -27.00 -19.26
CA ILE A 195 -11.80 -26.91 -17.83
C ILE A 195 -13.02 -26.40 -17.08
N ASP A 196 -13.91 -27.28 -16.68
CA ASP A 196 -15.23 -26.96 -16.11
C ASP A 196 -15.17 -26.57 -14.62
N SER A 197 -14.20 -25.77 -14.19
CA SER A 197 -14.13 -25.31 -12.80
C SER A 197 -13.60 -23.90 -12.66
N SER A 198 -14.46 -23.00 -12.18
CA SER A 198 -14.06 -21.71 -11.66
C SER A 198 -13.15 -21.87 -10.43
N LEU A 199 -12.13 -21.01 -10.30
CA LEU A 199 -11.14 -21.06 -9.23
C LEU A 199 -11.42 -19.97 -8.21
N GLU A 200 -11.35 -20.32 -6.95
CA GLU A 200 -11.36 -19.34 -5.85
C GLU A 200 -10.05 -18.52 -5.82
N LEU A 201 -10.10 -17.30 -5.28
CA LEU A 201 -8.95 -16.40 -5.28
C LEU A 201 -7.71 -16.95 -4.54
N ASP A 202 -7.91 -17.83 -3.57
CA ASP A 202 -6.84 -18.40 -2.74
C ASP A 202 -6.02 -19.49 -3.45
N VAL A 203 -6.50 -20.01 -4.58
CA VAL A 203 -5.73 -20.97 -5.39
C VAL A 203 -4.99 -20.31 -6.56
N LEU A 204 -5.13 -18.99 -6.73
CA LEU A 204 -4.38 -18.22 -7.71
C LEU A 204 -2.89 -18.15 -7.37
N SER A 205 -2.05 -17.85 -8.37
CA SER A 205 -0.62 -17.63 -8.15
C SER A 205 -0.36 -16.47 -7.19
N SER A 206 0.81 -16.44 -6.56
CA SER A 206 1.18 -15.37 -5.61
C SER A 206 1.16 -13.97 -6.24
N GLY A 207 1.55 -13.85 -7.53
CA GLY A 207 1.49 -12.60 -8.26
C GLY A 207 0.06 -12.13 -8.51
N GLU A 208 -0.84 -13.03 -8.93
CA GLU A 208 -2.27 -12.74 -9.13
C GLU A 208 -2.94 -12.31 -7.82
N GLN A 209 -2.72 -13.06 -6.75
CA GLN A 209 -3.25 -12.72 -5.42
C GLN A 209 -2.76 -11.36 -4.96
N LYS A 210 -1.48 -11.05 -5.15
CA LYS A 210 -0.87 -9.78 -4.77
C LYS A 210 -1.49 -8.60 -5.52
N LEU A 211 -1.68 -8.72 -6.84
CA LEU A 211 -2.34 -7.68 -7.62
C LEU A 211 -3.76 -7.40 -7.11
N ILE A 212 -4.55 -8.46 -6.90
CA ILE A 212 -5.92 -8.33 -6.39
C ILE A 212 -5.93 -7.62 -5.03
N LEU A 213 -5.07 -8.03 -4.09
CA LEU A 213 -4.97 -7.41 -2.77
C LEU A 213 -4.53 -5.95 -2.84
N MET A 214 -3.53 -5.63 -3.67
CA MET A 214 -3.02 -4.27 -3.83
C MET A 214 -4.09 -3.33 -4.40
N PHE A 215 -4.76 -3.72 -5.48
CA PHE A 215 -5.81 -2.90 -6.07
C PHE A 215 -7.06 -2.82 -5.19
N TYR A 216 -7.37 -3.89 -4.44
CA TYR A 216 -8.39 -3.81 -3.41
C TYR A 216 -8.03 -2.75 -2.35
N ASP A 217 -6.80 -2.74 -1.85
CA ASP A 217 -6.37 -1.76 -0.84
C ASP A 217 -6.43 -0.32 -1.37
N LEU A 218 -6.06 -0.10 -2.64
CA LEU A 218 -6.19 1.20 -3.30
C LEU A 218 -7.65 1.65 -3.42
N LEU A 219 -8.55 0.76 -3.84
CA LEU A 219 -9.95 1.08 -4.06
C LEU A 219 -10.75 1.25 -2.77
N PHE A 220 -10.47 0.44 -1.74
CA PHE A 220 -11.31 0.36 -0.55
C PHE A 220 -10.69 0.97 0.71
N LYS A 221 -9.36 0.91 0.87
CA LYS A 221 -8.69 1.39 2.08
C LYS A 221 -8.05 2.76 1.94
N ALA A 222 -7.56 3.11 0.74
CA ALA A 222 -6.99 4.43 0.52
C ALA A 222 -8.09 5.49 0.58
N ASN A 223 -7.93 6.42 1.51
CA ASN A 223 -8.86 7.54 1.67
C ASN A 223 -8.57 8.61 0.62
N SER A 224 -9.59 9.29 0.11
CA SER A 224 -9.39 10.46 -0.76
C SER A 224 -8.51 11.52 -0.08
N ASN A 225 -7.75 12.25 -0.87
CA ASN A 225 -6.80 13.26 -0.39
C ASN A 225 -5.77 12.67 0.60
N SER A 226 -5.18 11.52 0.29
CA SER A 226 -4.17 10.89 1.13
C SER A 226 -2.92 10.50 0.35
N ILE A 227 -1.85 10.19 1.08
CA ILE A 227 -0.62 9.64 0.49
C ILE A 227 -0.66 8.12 0.56
N VAL A 228 -0.36 7.47 -0.55
CA VAL A 228 -0.18 6.02 -0.65
C VAL A 228 1.30 5.70 -0.77
N LEU A 229 1.78 4.79 0.06
CA LEU A 229 3.16 4.30 0.03
C LEU A 229 3.17 2.88 -0.53
N LEU A 230 3.81 2.67 -1.67
CA LEU A 230 3.98 1.37 -2.32
C LEU A 230 5.44 0.92 -2.21
N ASP A 231 5.68 -0.19 -1.54
CA ASP A 231 7.03 -0.76 -1.37
C ASP A 231 7.19 -2.02 -2.21
N GLU A 232 8.05 -1.95 -3.22
CA GLU A 232 8.34 -3.02 -4.20
C GLU A 232 7.05 -3.67 -4.77
N PRO A 233 6.12 -2.88 -5.33
CA PRO A 233 4.85 -3.39 -5.82
C PRO A 233 5.02 -4.43 -6.93
N GLU A 234 6.14 -4.41 -7.63
CA GLU A 234 6.52 -5.32 -8.71
C GLU A 234 6.91 -6.72 -8.25
N SER A 235 7.20 -6.94 -6.97
CA SER A 235 7.74 -8.22 -6.53
C SER A 235 6.74 -9.36 -6.81
N SER A 236 7.24 -10.46 -7.38
CA SER A 236 6.46 -11.63 -7.83
C SER A 236 5.55 -11.37 -9.05
N LEU A 237 5.64 -10.20 -9.71
CA LEU A 237 4.89 -9.93 -10.93
C LEU A 237 5.69 -10.28 -12.19
N HIS A 238 4.99 -10.77 -13.22
CA HIS A 238 5.55 -10.92 -14.56
C HIS A 238 5.95 -9.56 -15.13
N LEU A 239 6.97 -9.54 -16.01
CA LEU A 239 7.53 -8.32 -16.58
C LEU A 239 6.47 -7.43 -17.27
N ASP A 240 5.57 -8.04 -18.04
CA ASP A 240 4.51 -7.31 -18.73
C ASP A 240 3.52 -6.66 -17.75
N TRP A 241 3.26 -7.31 -16.62
CA TRP A 241 2.43 -6.75 -15.57
C TRP A 241 3.12 -5.59 -14.84
N GLN A 242 4.45 -5.66 -14.70
CA GLN A 242 5.22 -4.55 -14.11
C GLN A 242 5.10 -3.27 -14.95
N ARG A 243 5.09 -3.37 -16.29
CA ARG A 243 4.94 -2.23 -17.19
C ARG A 243 3.57 -1.54 -17.06
N ASN A 244 2.51 -2.31 -16.88
CA ASN A 244 1.15 -1.80 -16.76
C ASN A 244 0.80 -1.30 -15.35
N LEU A 245 1.69 -1.55 -14.37
CA LEU A 245 1.37 -1.37 -12.96
C LEU A 245 1.10 0.10 -12.60
N LEU A 246 2.03 0.99 -12.93
CA LEU A 246 1.90 2.40 -12.55
C LEU A 246 0.77 3.10 -13.28
N SER A 247 0.54 2.83 -14.56
CA SER A 247 -0.59 3.41 -15.30
C SER A 247 -1.93 3.02 -14.69
N SER A 248 -2.06 1.77 -14.22
CA SER A 248 -3.27 1.30 -13.56
C SER A 248 -3.46 1.90 -12.16
N VAL A 249 -2.37 2.09 -11.40
CA VAL A 249 -2.38 2.79 -10.11
C VAL A 249 -2.78 4.26 -10.30
N MET A 250 -2.21 4.95 -11.29
CA MET A 250 -2.49 6.37 -11.57
C MET A 250 -3.98 6.61 -11.84
N LYS A 251 -4.63 5.78 -12.64
CA LYS A 251 -6.09 5.91 -12.92
C LYS A 251 -6.93 5.93 -11.64
N ILE A 252 -6.62 5.07 -10.66
CA ILE A 252 -7.34 5.06 -9.38
C ILE A 252 -6.98 6.30 -8.56
N CYS A 253 -5.74 6.73 -8.61
CA CYS A 253 -5.26 7.84 -7.80
C CYS A 253 -5.79 9.18 -8.28
N GLU A 254 -5.96 9.37 -9.59
CA GLU A 254 -6.63 10.54 -10.17
C GLU A 254 -8.06 10.68 -9.64
N ASP A 255 -8.84 9.61 -9.71
CA ASP A 255 -10.25 9.60 -9.26
C ASP A 255 -10.40 9.93 -7.77
N LYS A 256 -9.40 9.63 -6.95
CA LYS A 256 -9.43 9.78 -5.49
C LYS A 256 -8.55 10.94 -4.97
N GLU A 257 -7.89 11.67 -5.86
CA GLU A 257 -6.94 12.74 -5.50
C GLU A 257 -5.85 12.22 -4.54
N LEU A 258 -5.24 11.07 -4.87
CA LEU A 258 -4.16 10.46 -4.10
C LEU A 258 -2.81 10.90 -4.62
N GLN A 259 -1.85 11.07 -3.72
CA GLN A 259 -0.42 11.10 -4.06
C GLN A 259 0.21 9.74 -3.74
N VAL A 260 1.11 9.27 -4.60
CA VAL A 260 1.73 7.96 -4.45
C VAL A 260 3.24 8.10 -4.38
N ILE A 261 3.85 7.47 -3.39
CA ILE A 261 5.30 7.29 -3.31
C ILE A 261 5.60 5.81 -3.52
N VAL A 262 6.29 5.51 -4.61
CA VAL A 262 6.66 4.14 -4.99
C VAL A 262 8.12 3.89 -4.73
N ALA A 263 8.45 2.93 -3.90
CA ALA A 263 9.82 2.45 -3.76
C ALA A 263 10.00 1.21 -4.64
N THR A 264 10.90 1.27 -5.61
CA THR A 264 11.14 0.18 -6.55
C THR A 264 12.62 0.04 -6.90
N HIS A 265 13.00 -1.14 -7.36
CA HIS A 265 14.28 -1.41 -8.00
C HIS A 265 14.09 -1.96 -9.44
N SER A 266 12.85 -2.07 -9.92
CA SER A 266 12.53 -2.60 -11.24
C SER A 266 12.69 -1.53 -12.33
N PRO A 267 13.57 -1.76 -13.32
CA PRO A 267 13.64 -0.89 -14.50
C PRO A 267 12.33 -0.86 -15.30
N ALA A 268 11.59 -1.97 -15.32
CA ALA A 268 10.34 -2.06 -16.07
C ALA A 268 9.23 -1.15 -15.54
N ILE A 269 9.20 -0.90 -14.22
CA ILE A 269 8.28 0.05 -13.61
C ILE A 269 8.63 1.48 -14.00
N VAL A 270 9.93 1.81 -14.05
CA VAL A 270 10.38 3.19 -14.24
C VAL A 270 10.56 3.59 -15.69
N GLU A 271 10.54 2.63 -16.64
CA GLU A 271 10.88 2.83 -18.06
C GLU A 271 10.12 4.02 -18.69
N GLU A 272 8.81 4.12 -18.46
CA GLU A 272 7.97 5.19 -19.00
C GLU A 272 7.91 6.43 -18.10
N TYR A 273 8.34 6.30 -16.84
CA TYR A 273 8.19 7.33 -15.78
C TYR A 273 9.52 7.81 -15.22
N TYR A 274 10.60 7.73 -16.03
CA TYR A 274 11.93 8.09 -15.55
C TYR A 274 12.04 9.55 -15.07
N CYS A 275 11.23 10.46 -15.60
CA CYS A 275 11.17 11.86 -15.16
C CYS A 275 10.56 12.05 -13.76
N LEU A 276 9.85 11.06 -13.25
CA LEU A 276 9.23 11.05 -11.92
C LEU A 276 10.12 10.36 -10.86
N GLN A 277 11.37 10.03 -11.24
CA GLN A 277 12.31 9.38 -10.34
C GLN A 277 13.02 10.40 -9.46
N VAL A 278 13.03 10.13 -8.17
CA VAL A 278 13.91 10.80 -7.21
C VAL A 278 15.02 9.80 -6.82
N PRO A 279 16.27 10.06 -7.19
CA PRO A 279 17.36 9.17 -6.84
C PRO A 279 17.64 9.25 -5.34
N MET A 280 17.58 8.11 -4.66
CA MET A 280 18.06 7.99 -3.28
C MET A 280 19.58 7.90 -3.27
N ILE A 281 20.23 9.05 -3.46
CA ILE A 281 21.67 9.17 -3.42
C ILE A 281 22.03 9.60 -1.98
N SER A 282 22.79 8.77 -1.27
CA SER A 282 23.39 9.17 -0.01
C SER A 282 24.22 10.45 -0.25
N ALA A 283 24.16 11.41 0.66
CA ALA A 283 24.91 12.68 0.59
C ALA A 283 26.43 12.50 0.32
N ARG A 284 26.97 11.29 0.48
CA ARG A 284 28.34 10.91 0.13
C ARG A 284 28.64 10.90 -1.37
N TYR A 285 27.63 10.74 -2.21
CA TYR A 285 27.81 10.68 -3.67
C TYR A 285 27.42 11.96 -4.38
N LYS A 286 26.98 12.99 -3.64
CA LYS A 286 26.88 14.36 -4.16
C LYS A 286 28.30 14.94 -4.18
N LYS A 287 29.08 14.66 -5.26
CA LYS A 287 30.32 15.33 -5.60
C LYS A 287 30.01 16.48 -6.54
#